data_a53b0c12a3215ac937445c015f04c396
#
_entry.id   a53b0c12a3215ac937445c015f04c396
#
_cell.length_a   1.000
_cell.length_b   1.000
_cell.length_c   1.000
_cell.angle_alpha   90.00
_cell.angle_beta   90.00
_cell.angle_gamma   90.00
#
_symmetry.space_group_name_H-M   'P 1'
#
loop_
_entity.id
_entity.type
_entity.pdbx_description
1 polymer ?
#
loop_
_entity_poly.entity_id
_entity_poly.type
_entity_poly.pdbx_seq_one_letter_code
_entity_poly.pdbx_strand_id
1 'polypeptide(L)'
;MNDQSGTAQLRFLEETAIRLRQNGFTVEPIEDHHLPVRWEKGRLCRVSGKGSVLYRQERVDALGAQDALQAVIDTAKMTSEYMAILKTAPLLKASGLHGDYRVLADFGDAVLAGHSTECGVQFVTWEWDFDREGVHHGHYFQDDYEAAKRDFTVRSGLVQKGTLFEPEQLAEIYRALAFVREQDESLSFGRDQELKELMEQVGGLLPADALRQRDALEQSGMTMK
;
A
#
# COMPACT_ATOMS: atom_id res chain seq x y z
N MET A 1 -22.72 23.88 8.14
CA MET A 1 -21.35 23.33 8.02
C MET A 1 -21.22 21.87 8.46
N ASN A 2 -22.16 21.27 9.20
CA ASN A 2 -22.06 19.86 9.66
C ASN A 2 -22.34 18.80 8.58
N ASP A 3 -23.13 19.10 7.54
CA ASP A 3 -23.59 18.11 6.56
C ASP A 3 -22.48 17.63 5.60
N GLN A 4 -21.60 18.53 5.19
CA GLN A 4 -20.49 18.17 4.28
C GLN A 4 -19.42 17.27 4.95
N SER A 5 -19.22 17.42 6.26
CA SER A 5 -18.28 16.56 7.00
C SER A 5 -18.82 15.14 7.14
N GLY A 6 -20.10 14.98 7.40
CA GLY A 6 -20.76 13.68 7.48
C GLY A 6 -20.74 12.92 6.15
N THR A 7 -21.00 13.62 5.06
CA THR A 7 -20.96 13.05 3.70
C THR A 7 -19.56 12.59 3.31
N ALA A 8 -18.51 13.38 3.64
CA ALA A 8 -17.13 13.01 3.35
C ALA A 8 -16.68 11.77 4.16
N GLN A 9 -17.08 11.70 5.43
CA GLN A 9 -16.81 10.53 6.27
C GLN A 9 -17.49 9.27 5.76
N LEU A 10 -18.73 9.40 5.28
CA LEU A 10 -19.46 8.25 4.71
C LEU A 10 -18.78 7.75 3.44
N ARG A 11 -18.43 8.64 2.50
CA ARG A 11 -17.68 8.28 1.29
C ARG A 11 -16.36 7.59 1.58
N PHE A 12 -15.63 8.06 2.58
CA PHE A 12 -14.40 7.40 3.03
C PHE A 12 -14.67 5.97 3.53
N LEU A 13 -15.70 5.77 4.34
CA LEU A 13 -16.05 4.44 4.84
C LEU A 13 -16.55 3.51 3.73
N GLU A 14 -17.31 4.01 2.77
CA GLU A 14 -17.77 3.25 1.59
C GLU A 14 -16.58 2.80 0.74
N GLU A 15 -15.65 3.70 0.42
CA GLU A 15 -14.42 3.39 -0.31
C GLU A 15 -13.56 2.38 0.47
N THR A 16 -13.36 2.59 1.78
CA THR A 16 -12.63 1.66 2.64
C THR A 16 -13.29 0.27 2.64
N ALA A 17 -14.63 0.21 2.65
CA ALA A 17 -15.36 -1.05 2.58
C ALA A 17 -15.13 -1.79 1.26
N ILE A 18 -15.06 -1.08 0.14
CA ILE A 18 -14.72 -1.65 -1.18
C ILE A 18 -13.32 -2.26 -1.13
N ARG A 19 -12.32 -1.49 -0.68
CA ARG A 19 -10.93 -1.94 -0.59
C ARG A 19 -10.75 -3.16 0.32
N LEU A 20 -11.37 -3.13 1.49
CA LEU A 20 -11.28 -4.25 2.42
C LEU A 20 -11.91 -5.53 1.85
N ARG A 21 -13.02 -5.43 1.10
CA ARG A 21 -13.62 -6.59 0.42
C ARG A 21 -12.69 -7.15 -0.66
N GLN A 22 -12.05 -6.28 -1.45
CA GLN A 22 -11.06 -6.67 -2.45
C GLN A 22 -9.86 -7.39 -1.81
N ASN A 23 -9.46 -6.97 -0.61
CA ASN A 23 -8.41 -7.61 0.19
C ASN A 23 -8.88 -8.85 0.98
N GLY A 24 -10.10 -9.37 0.72
CA GLY A 24 -10.61 -10.60 1.31
C GLY A 24 -11.25 -10.46 2.68
N PHE A 25 -11.42 -9.24 3.20
CA PHE A 25 -12.14 -9.02 4.46
C PHE A 25 -13.65 -9.02 4.27
N THR A 26 -14.35 -9.51 5.28
CA THR A 26 -15.81 -9.32 5.37
C THR A 26 -16.10 -8.03 6.14
N VAL A 27 -16.87 -7.13 5.55
CA VAL A 27 -17.30 -5.90 6.21
C VAL A 27 -18.81 -5.90 6.42
N GLU A 28 -19.23 -5.45 7.60
CA GLU A 28 -20.64 -5.29 7.94
C GLU A 28 -21.18 -3.91 7.47
N PRO A 29 -22.47 -3.66 7.48
CA PRO A 29 -23.02 -2.34 7.19
C PRO A 29 -22.40 -1.25 8.09
N ILE A 30 -22.28 -0.04 7.55
CA ILE A 30 -21.80 1.12 8.32
C ILE A 30 -22.83 1.46 9.39
N GLU A 31 -22.40 1.51 10.66
CA GLU A 31 -23.21 1.83 11.83
C GLU A 31 -22.54 2.94 12.63
N ASP A 32 -23.29 3.96 13.03
CA ASP A 32 -22.80 5.07 13.87
C ASP A 32 -21.44 5.68 13.39
N HIS A 33 -21.33 5.91 12.06
CA HIS A 33 -20.10 6.40 11.43
C HIS A 33 -18.86 5.48 11.61
N HIS A 34 -19.10 4.18 11.79
CA HIS A 34 -18.06 3.15 11.84
C HIS A 34 -18.35 2.04 10.85
N LEU A 35 -17.28 1.49 10.27
CA LEU A 35 -17.30 0.31 9.41
C LEU A 35 -16.78 -0.88 10.22
N PRO A 36 -17.64 -1.82 10.63
CA PRO A 36 -17.18 -3.03 11.32
C PRO A 36 -16.52 -3.98 10.33
N VAL A 37 -15.35 -4.50 10.72
CA VAL A 37 -14.55 -5.42 9.90
C VAL A 37 -14.45 -6.76 10.62
N ARG A 38 -14.71 -7.83 9.86
CA ARG A 38 -14.59 -9.22 10.32
C ARG A 38 -13.40 -9.89 9.64
N TRP A 39 -12.76 -10.75 10.39
CA TRP A 39 -11.72 -11.66 9.92
C TRP A 39 -12.01 -13.05 10.45
N GLU A 40 -11.90 -14.06 9.59
CA GLU A 40 -12.36 -15.43 9.90
C GLU A 40 -13.80 -15.45 10.48
N LYS A 41 -13.97 -15.98 11.69
CA LYS A 41 -15.28 -16.15 12.33
C LYS A 41 -15.67 -15.01 13.28
N GLY A 42 -14.82 -13.99 13.46
CA GLY A 42 -15.02 -12.95 14.47
C GLY A 42 -14.94 -11.51 13.95
N ARG A 43 -15.45 -10.57 14.77
CA ARG A 43 -15.24 -9.14 14.53
C ARG A 43 -13.81 -8.81 14.93
N LEU A 44 -13.00 -8.32 13.99
CA LEU A 44 -11.61 -7.92 14.23
C LEU A 44 -11.52 -6.51 14.82
N CYS A 45 -12.10 -5.54 14.12
CA CYS A 45 -12.00 -4.13 14.47
C CYS A 45 -13.18 -3.33 13.89
N ARG A 46 -13.14 -2.00 14.06
CA ARG A 46 -14.02 -1.02 13.41
C ARG A 46 -13.18 0.13 12.89
N VAL A 47 -13.45 0.57 11.66
CA VAL A 47 -12.85 1.78 11.09
C VAL A 47 -13.82 2.93 11.30
N SER A 48 -13.37 4.03 11.91
CA SER A 48 -14.19 5.24 12.09
C SER A 48 -14.18 6.10 10.83
N GLY A 49 -15.20 6.95 10.64
CA GLY A 49 -15.24 7.93 9.54
C GLY A 49 -14.10 8.95 9.54
N LYS A 50 -13.24 8.94 10.55
CA LYS A 50 -12.01 9.75 10.65
C LYS A 50 -10.73 8.94 10.35
N GLY A 51 -10.87 7.67 9.95
CA GLY A 51 -9.73 6.80 9.63
C GLY A 51 -9.09 6.09 10.82
N SER A 52 -9.57 6.29 12.06
CA SER A 52 -9.05 5.56 13.21
C SER A 52 -9.56 4.12 13.21
N VAL A 53 -8.68 3.16 13.48
CA VAL A 53 -9.02 1.74 13.63
C VAL A 53 -9.13 1.40 15.11
N LEU A 54 -10.31 0.98 15.54
CA LEU A 54 -10.65 0.66 16.93
C LEU A 54 -10.77 -0.86 17.08
N TYR A 55 -10.01 -1.45 17.97
CA TYR A 55 -10.00 -2.89 18.23
C TYR A 55 -9.93 -3.20 19.73
N ARG A 56 -10.19 -4.45 20.09
CA ARG A 56 -9.96 -4.97 21.45
C ARG A 56 -8.75 -5.89 21.43
N GLN A 57 -7.86 -5.76 22.41
CA GLN A 57 -6.62 -6.53 22.47
C GLN A 57 -6.89 -8.04 22.40
N GLU A 58 -7.86 -8.54 23.12
CA GLU A 58 -8.24 -9.97 23.16
C GLU A 58 -8.61 -10.56 21.78
N ARG A 59 -8.90 -9.71 20.79
CA ARG A 59 -9.26 -10.13 19.42
C ARG A 59 -8.07 -10.23 18.48
N VAL A 60 -6.94 -9.68 18.86
CA VAL A 60 -5.70 -9.67 18.07
C VAL A 60 -4.63 -10.61 18.66
N ASP A 61 -4.95 -11.32 19.73
CA ASP A 61 -4.05 -12.31 20.32
C ASP A 61 -4.05 -13.64 19.53
N ALA A 62 -5.02 -13.85 18.64
CA ALA A 62 -5.07 -15.03 17.77
C ALA A 62 -3.98 -14.97 16.69
N LEU A 63 -3.47 -16.14 16.31
CA LEU A 63 -2.46 -16.28 15.26
C LEU A 63 -2.97 -15.65 13.95
N GLY A 64 -2.19 -14.74 13.35
CA GLY A 64 -2.53 -14.02 12.13
C GLY A 64 -3.46 -12.80 12.31
N ALA A 65 -4.10 -12.63 13.48
CA ALA A 65 -5.00 -11.51 13.71
C ALA A 65 -4.28 -10.15 13.76
N GLN A 66 -3.03 -10.12 14.19
CA GLN A 66 -2.20 -8.90 14.17
C GLN A 66 -1.90 -8.47 12.74
N ASP A 67 -1.55 -9.40 11.86
CA ASP A 67 -1.29 -9.12 10.44
C ASP A 67 -2.58 -8.66 9.74
N ALA A 68 -3.70 -9.31 10.02
CA ALA A 68 -5.00 -8.90 9.53
C ALA A 68 -5.39 -7.50 10.01
N LEU A 69 -5.14 -7.16 11.28
CA LEU A 69 -5.36 -5.82 11.80
C LEU A 69 -4.46 -4.79 11.12
N GLN A 70 -3.17 -5.11 10.92
CA GLN A 70 -2.24 -4.22 10.24
C GLN A 70 -2.70 -3.96 8.79
N ALA A 71 -3.13 -4.98 8.06
CA ALA A 71 -3.68 -4.83 6.71
C ALA A 71 -4.92 -3.89 6.67
N VAL A 72 -5.79 -3.96 7.69
CA VAL A 72 -6.92 -3.01 7.81
C VAL A 72 -6.44 -1.59 8.08
N ILE A 73 -5.44 -1.42 8.96
CA ILE A 73 -4.84 -0.11 9.26
C ILE A 73 -4.24 0.50 8.01
N ASP A 74 -3.45 -0.27 7.26
CA ASP A 74 -2.78 0.20 6.04
C ASP A 74 -3.80 0.55 4.94
N THR A 75 -4.83 -0.28 4.77
CA THR A 75 -5.95 0.00 3.85
C THR A 75 -6.66 1.30 4.23
N ALA A 76 -7.00 1.50 5.50
CA ALA A 76 -7.68 2.72 5.95
C ALA A 76 -6.80 3.96 5.80
N LYS A 77 -5.50 3.85 6.10
CA LYS A 77 -4.51 4.93 5.94
C LYS A 77 -4.36 5.32 4.48
N MET A 78 -4.14 4.36 3.60
CA MET A 78 -4.01 4.56 2.16
C MET A 78 -5.29 5.20 1.56
N THR A 79 -6.47 4.66 1.92
CA THR A 79 -7.75 5.22 1.48
C THR A 79 -7.94 6.67 1.94
N SER A 80 -7.57 6.97 3.19
CA SER A 80 -7.64 8.34 3.73
C SER A 80 -6.73 9.31 2.97
N GLU A 81 -5.53 8.86 2.58
CA GLU A 81 -4.56 9.65 1.82
C GLU A 81 -5.14 10.11 0.48
N TYR A 82 -5.50 9.17 -0.40
CA TYR A 82 -5.98 9.58 -1.72
C TYR A 82 -7.36 10.22 -1.71
N MET A 83 -8.25 9.85 -0.79
CA MET A 83 -9.56 10.49 -0.64
C MET A 83 -9.44 11.95 -0.17
N ALA A 84 -8.45 12.26 0.69
CA ALA A 84 -8.16 13.63 1.09
C ALA A 84 -7.69 14.47 -0.11
N ILE A 85 -6.83 13.92 -0.96
CA ILE A 85 -6.36 14.58 -2.18
C ILE A 85 -7.53 14.76 -3.16
N LEU A 86 -8.28 13.71 -3.46
CA LEU A 86 -9.41 13.72 -4.41
C LEU A 86 -10.46 14.78 -4.07
N LYS A 87 -10.65 15.09 -2.80
CA LYS A 87 -11.63 16.06 -2.34
C LYS A 87 -11.42 17.45 -2.96
N THR A 88 -10.17 17.84 -3.19
CA THR A 88 -9.78 19.17 -3.71
C THR A 88 -9.05 19.10 -5.04
N ALA A 89 -8.73 17.89 -5.51
CA ALA A 89 -8.00 17.67 -6.75
C ALA A 89 -8.75 18.26 -7.96
N PRO A 90 -8.07 19.01 -8.83
CA PRO A 90 -8.66 19.50 -10.07
C PRO A 90 -8.95 18.34 -11.03
N LEU A 91 -9.89 18.56 -11.94
CA LEU A 91 -10.08 17.67 -13.09
C LEU A 91 -8.85 17.73 -13.99
N LEU A 92 -8.39 16.56 -14.43
CA LEU A 92 -7.35 16.45 -15.45
C LEU A 92 -7.93 16.87 -16.80
N LYS A 93 -7.41 17.96 -17.32
CA LYS A 93 -7.80 18.51 -18.61
C LYS A 93 -6.75 18.11 -19.65
N ALA A 94 -7.06 17.14 -20.49
CA ALA A 94 -6.18 16.68 -21.55
C ALA A 94 -6.99 16.36 -22.79
N SER A 95 -6.46 16.69 -23.97
CA SER A 95 -7.08 16.43 -25.27
C SER A 95 -7.25 14.91 -25.46
N GLY A 96 -8.43 14.49 -25.92
CA GLY A 96 -8.73 13.07 -26.17
C GLY A 96 -8.99 12.22 -24.92
N LEU A 97 -8.90 12.78 -23.73
CA LEU A 97 -9.21 12.08 -22.50
C LEU A 97 -10.73 12.08 -22.25
N HIS A 98 -11.29 10.88 -22.04
CA HIS A 98 -12.70 10.71 -21.69
C HIS A 98 -12.80 10.23 -20.25
N GLY A 99 -13.69 10.88 -19.46
CA GLY A 99 -13.94 10.56 -18.05
C GLY A 99 -13.43 11.65 -17.07
N ASP A 100 -13.97 11.60 -15.86
CA ASP A 100 -13.69 12.58 -14.80
C ASP A 100 -12.47 12.16 -13.98
N TYR A 101 -11.29 12.21 -14.59
CA TYR A 101 -10.04 11.97 -13.89
C TYR A 101 -9.63 13.21 -13.09
N ARG A 102 -9.19 13.01 -11.86
CA ARG A 102 -8.69 14.06 -10.98
C ARG A 102 -7.20 13.90 -10.76
N VAL A 103 -6.47 15.02 -10.81
CA VAL A 103 -5.01 15.04 -10.63
C VAL A 103 -4.67 14.81 -9.17
N LEU A 104 -4.06 13.67 -8.86
CA LEU A 104 -3.56 13.34 -7.52
C LEU A 104 -2.14 13.85 -7.30
N ALA A 105 -1.30 13.76 -8.32
CA ALA A 105 0.05 14.32 -8.35
C ALA A 105 0.45 14.68 -9.78
N ASP A 106 1.25 15.73 -9.93
CA ASP A 106 1.78 16.21 -11.21
C ASP A 106 3.19 16.73 -10.99
N PHE A 107 4.17 16.11 -11.62
CA PHE A 107 5.57 16.51 -11.54
C PHE A 107 6.35 16.05 -12.77
N GLY A 108 7.25 16.91 -13.26
CA GLY A 108 8.01 16.63 -14.49
C GLY A 108 7.07 16.40 -15.66
N ASP A 109 7.29 15.31 -16.37
CA ASP A 109 6.48 14.92 -17.52
C ASP A 109 5.40 13.88 -17.17
N ALA A 110 5.18 13.59 -15.87
CA ALA A 110 4.23 12.58 -15.42
C ALA A 110 3.08 13.16 -14.57
N VAL A 111 1.91 12.57 -14.73
CA VAL A 111 0.72 12.85 -13.92
C VAL A 111 0.15 11.54 -13.36
N LEU A 112 -0.16 11.53 -12.07
CA LEU A 112 -0.96 10.50 -11.41
C LEU A 112 -2.38 11.01 -11.26
N ALA A 113 -3.34 10.26 -11.75
CA ALA A 113 -4.75 10.62 -11.68
C ALA A 113 -5.60 9.50 -11.06
N GLY A 114 -6.71 9.90 -10.46
CA GLY A 114 -7.73 9.02 -9.91
C GLY A 114 -9.09 9.26 -10.55
N HIS A 115 -9.82 8.18 -10.80
CA HIS A 115 -11.18 8.20 -11.34
C HIS A 115 -12.11 7.40 -10.43
N SER A 116 -13.15 8.05 -9.89
CA SER A 116 -14.15 7.38 -9.03
C SER A 116 -15.11 6.56 -9.87
N THR A 117 -15.26 5.28 -9.53
CA THR A 117 -16.19 4.34 -10.17
C THR A 117 -17.09 3.68 -9.11
N GLU A 118 -18.04 2.88 -9.55
CA GLU A 118 -18.87 2.04 -8.63
C GLU A 118 -18.03 0.97 -7.92
N CYS A 119 -16.89 0.58 -8.50
CA CYS A 119 -15.96 -0.39 -7.93
C CYS A 119 -14.85 0.26 -7.07
N GLY A 120 -15.01 1.55 -6.72
CA GLY A 120 -14.01 2.34 -6.02
C GLY A 120 -13.17 3.21 -6.95
N VAL A 121 -12.18 3.90 -6.38
CA VAL A 121 -11.28 4.77 -7.14
C VAL A 121 -10.29 3.93 -7.94
N GLN A 122 -10.14 4.23 -9.22
CA GLN A 122 -9.14 3.63 -10.09
C GLN A 122 -8.03 4.62 -10.39
N PHE A 123 -6.81 4.12 -10.50
CA PHE A 123 -5.60 4.93 -10.62
C PHE A 123 -4.92 4.69 -11.96
N VAL A 124 -4.34 5.76 -12.49
CA VAL A 124 -3.59 5.73 -13.75
C VAL A 124 -2.47 6.76 -13.68
N THR A 125 -1.35 6.45 -14.32
CA THR A 125 -0.29 7.41 -14.59
C THR A 125 -0.21 7.64 -16.09
N TRP A 126 0.02 8.88 -16.50
CA TRP A 126 0.29 9.25 -17.87
C TRP A 126 1.55 10.11 -17.98
N GLU A 127 2.08 10.20 -19.17
CA GLU A 127 3.06 11.22 -19.54
C GLU A 127 2.35 12.36 -20.25
N TRP A 128 2.73 13.60 -19.97
CA TRP A 128 2.26 14.76 -20.69
C TRP A 128 2.89 14.83 -22.07
N ASP A 129 2.13 15.35 -23.03
CA ASP A 129 2.69 15.86 -24.28
C ASP A 129 3.59 17.06 -23.98
N PHE A 130 4.46 17.40 -24.93
CA PHE A 130 5.42 18.49 -24.79
C PHE A 130 4.77 19.85 -24.43
N ASP A 131 3.60 20.14 -25.00
CA ASP A 131 2.82 21.35 -24.74
C ASP A 131 1.85 21.21 -23.54
N ARG A 132 1.76 20.02 -22.94
CA ARG A 132 0.86 19.65 -21.83
C ARG A 132 -0.64 19.82 -22.17
N GLU A 133 -0.99 19.74 -23.44
CA GLU A 133 -2.40 19.76 -23.88
C GLU A 133 -3.03 18.37 -23.94
N GLY A 134 -2.21 17.31 -24.03
CA GLY A 134 -2.61 15.91 -24.06
C GLY A 134 -1.80 15.03 -23.14
N VAL A 135 -2.25 13.80 -22.97
CA VAL A 135 -1.55 12.75 -22.20
C VAL A 135 -1.43 11.48 -23.04
N HIS A 136 -0.33 10.77 -22.86
CA HIS A 136 -0.04 9.51 -23.54
C HIS A 136 0.61 8.48 -22.61
N HIS A 137 0.90 7.27 -23.14
CA HIS A 137 1.56 6.17 -22.42
C HIS A 137 0.93 5.88 -21.04
N GLY A 138 -0.40 5.70 -21.00
CA GLY A 138 -1.13 5.41 -19.76
C GLY A 138 -0.77 4.05 -19.19
N HIS A 139 -0.40 4.01 -17.89
CA HIS A 139 -0.31 2.80 -17.09
C HIS A 139 -1.51 2.76 -16.14
N TYR A 140 -2.34 1.73 -16.27
CA TYR A 140 -3.59 1.59 -15.51
C TYR A 140 -3.38 0.59 -14.38
N PHE A 141 -3.58 1.03 -13.14
CA PHE A 141 -3.33 0.26 -11.91
C PHE A 141 -4.63 -0.25 -11.27
N GLN A 142 -5.77 0.03 -11.89
CA GLN A 142 -7.05 -0.28 -11.28
C GLN A 142 -7.15 0.33 -9.87
N ASP A 143 -7.22 -0.50 -8.84
CA ASP A 143 -7.35 -0.12 -7.44
C ASP A 143 -6.02 -0.06 -6.66
N ASP A 144 -4.90 -0.40 -7.29
CA ASP A 144 -3.58 -0.41 -6.66
C ASP A 144 -2.94 0.99 -6.65
N TYR A 145 -3.27 1.74 -5.59
CA TYR A 145 -2.73 3.09 -5.39
C TYR A 145 -1.22 3.10 -5.12
N GLU A 146 -0.70 2.10 -4.39
CA GLU A 146 0.72 2.02 -4.08
C GLU A 146 1.56 1.77 -5.34
N ALA A 147 1.15 0.85 -6.19
CA ALA A 147 1.80 0.64 -7.49
C ALA A 147 1.72 1.88 -8.38
N ALA A 148 0.57 2.58 -8.39
CA ALA A 148 0.41 3.82 -9.14
C ALA A 148 1.34 4.93 -8.63
N LYS A 149 1.47 5.11 -7.31
CA LYS A 149 2.43 6.05 -6.70
C LYS A 149 3.87 5.71 -7.08
N ARG A 150 4.23 4.43 -6.97
CA ARG A 150 5.56 3.95 -7.30
C ARG A 150 5.92 4.21 -8.77
N ASP A 151 5.02 3.89 -9.69
CA ASP A 151 5.20 4.17 -11.12
C ASP A 151 5.32 5.68 -11.38
N PHE A 152 4.46 6.49 -10.77
CA PHE A 152 4.54 7.94 -10.86
C PHE A 152 5.90 8.48 -10.40
N THR A 153 6.43 8.02 -9.26
CA THR A 153 7.72 8.52 -8.75
C THR A 153 8.89 8.22 -9.70
N VAL A 154 8.83 7.09 -10.41
CA VAL A 154 9.83 6.74 -11.42
C VAL A 154 9.65 7.57 -12.69
N ARG A 155 8.42 7.64 -13.22
CA ARG A 155 8.13 8.34 -14.49
C ARG A 155 8.34 9.84 -14.37
N SER A 156 8.02 10.41 -13.23
CA SER A 156 8.27 11.83 -12.94
C SER A 156 9.75 12.18 -12.71
N GLY A 157 10.63 11.18 -12.60
CA GLY A 157 12.05 11.39 -12.31
C GLY A 157 12.36 11.73 -10.85
N LEU A 158 11.36 11.69 -9.95
CA LEU A 158 11.57 11.89 -8.51
C LEU A 158 12.47 10.81 -7.90
N VAL A 159 12.39 9.58 -8.43
CA VAL A 159 13.21 8.44 -8.01
C VAL A 159 13.74 7.74 -9.24
N GLN A 160 15.05 7.42 -9.24
CA GLN A 160 15.65 6.63 -10.32
C GLN A 160 15.18 5.19 -10.23
N LYS A 161 14.74 4.59 -11.34
CA LYS A 161 14.25 3.20 -11.39
C LYS A 161 15.23 2.20 -10.78
N GLY A 162 16.53 2.38 -10.98
CA GLY A 162 17.59 1.51 -10.45
C GLY A 162 17.79 1.57 -8.94
N THR A 163 17.14 2.52 -8.22
CA THR A 163 17.22 2.63 -6.76
C THR A 163 16.02 1.98 -6.06
N LEU A 164 15.05 1.50 -6.81
CA LEU A 164 13.89 0.77 -6.27
C LEU A 164 14.12 -0.72 -6.43
N PHE A 165 14.09 -1.42 -5.31
CA PHE A 165 14.13 -2.88 -5.28
C PHE A 165 12.72 -3.44 -5.09
N GLU A 166 12.42 -4.54 -5.78
CA GLU A 166 11.22 -5.32 -5.54
C GLU A 166 11.35 -6.14 -4.24
N PRO A 167 10.25 -6.54 -3.59
CA PRO A 167 10.30 -7.32 -2.35
C PRO A 167 11.19 -8.58 -2.46
N GLU A 168 11.16 -9.26 -3.60
CA GLU A 168 11.97 -10.45 -3.88
C GLU A 168 13.47 -10.12 -3.95
N GLN A 169 13.81 -8.97 -4.54
CA GLN A 169 15.20 -8.47 -4.62
C GLN A 169 15.71 -8.08 -3.23
N LEU A 170 14.89 -7.39 -2.43
CA LEU A 170 15.22 -7.06 -1.05
C LEU A 170 15.41 -8.33 -0.20
N ALA A 171 14.56 -9.33 -0.37
CA ALA A 171 14.69 -10.61 0.31
C ALA A 171 15.99 -11.34 -0.08
N GLU A 172 16.42 -11.24 -1.34
CA GLU A 172 17.70 -11.81 -1.79
C GLU A 172 18.89 -11.06 -1.19
N ILE A 173 18.83 -9.73 -1.16
CA ILE A 173 19.87 -8.91 -0.50
C ILE A 173 19.96 -9.28 0.99
N TYR A 174 18.83 -9.40 1.67
CA TYR A 174 18.78 -9.78 3.08
C TYR A 174 19.42 -11.15 3.32
N ARG A 175 19.12 -12.15 2.47
CA ARG A 175 19.70 -13.49 2.55
C ARG A 175 21.22 -13.47 2.33
N ALA A 176 21.69 -12.70 1.36
CA ALA A 176 23.12 -12.55 1.10
C ALA A 176 23.86 -11.93 2.31
N LEU A 177 23.27 -10.92 2.94
CA LEU A 177 23.83 -10.30 4.15
C LEU A 177 23.86 -11.28 5.32
N ALA A 178 22.78 -12.03 5.55
CA ALA A 178 22.70 -13.04 6.58
C ALA A 178 23.74 -14.15 6.36
N PHE A 179 23.88 -14.64 5.11
CA PHE A 179 24.86 -15.65 4.76
C PHE A 179 26.31 -15.20 5.04
N VAL A 180 26.66 -13.97 4.64
CA VAL A 180 28.01 -13.42 4.92
C VAL A 180 28.25 -13.35 6.43
N ARG A 181 27.26 -12.91 7.19
CA ARG A 181 27.35 -12.76 8.63
C ARG A 181 27.52 -14.10 9.37
N GLU A 182 26.91 -15.17 8.85
CA GLU A 182 26.95 -16.53 9.45
C GLU A 182 28.20 -17.32 9.02
N GLN A 183 28.71 -17.09 7.80
CA GLN A 183 29.76 -17.92 7.21
C GLN A 183 31.15 -17.30 7.31
N ASP A 184 31.30 -16.00 7.48
CA ASP A 184 32.59 -15.35 7.56
C ASP A 184 33.10 -15.28 8.99
N GLU A 185 33.88 -16.32 9.38
CA GLU A 185 34.52 -16.40 10.71
C GLU A 185 35.60 -15.28 10.92
N SER A 186 35.98 -14.55 9.88
CA SER A 186 36.96 -13.48 9.96
C SER A 186 36.39 -12.09 10.19
N LEU A 187 35.05 -11.97 10.34
CA LEU A 187 34.40 -10.70 10.57
C LEU A 187 34.89 -9.98 11.81
N SER A 188 35.35 -8.76 11.62
CA SER A 188 35.65 -7.87 12.76
C SER A 188 34.33 -7.42 13.43
N PHE A 189 34.40 -7.09 14.71
CA PHE A 189 33.23 -6.57 15.45
C PHE A 189 32.54 -5.38 14.75
N GLY A 190 33.35 -4.44 14.23
CA GLY A 190 32.81 -3.28 13.48
C GLY A 190 32.05 -3.69 12.23
N ARG A 191 32.59 -4.66 11.47
CA ARG A 191 31.93 -5.16 10.26
C ARG A 191 30.65 -5.96 10.55
N ASP A 192 30.62 -6.74 11.63
CA ASP A 192 29.40 -7.44 12.06
C ASP A 192 28.31 -6.43 12.43
N GLN A 193 28.67 -5.34 13.11
CA GLN A 193 27.72 -4.27 13.46
C GLN A 193 27.18 -3.55 12.23
N GLU A 194 28.02 -3.21 11.24
CA GLU A 194 27.58 -2.61 9.97
C GLU A 194 26.60 -3.53 9.21
N LEU A 195 26.90 -4.82 9.12
CA LEU A 195 26.04 -5.80 8.46
C LEU A 195 24.70 -5.91 9.18
N LYS A 196 24.69 -5.91 10.51
CA LYS A 196 23.48 -5.96 11.32
C LYS A 196 22.60 -4.74 11.07
N GLU A 197 23.16 -3.54 11.07
CA GLU A 197 22.44 -2.29 10.78
C GLU A 197 21.85 -2.30 9.37
N LEU A 198 22.60 -2.78 8.38
CA LEU A 198 22.12 -2.92 7.01
C LEU A 198 21.00 -3.95 6.89
N MET A 199 21.09 -5.07 7.59
CA MET A 199 20.03 -6.08 7.66
C MET A 199 18.76 -5.53 8.32
N GLU A 200 18.89 -4.72 9.37
CA GLU A 200 17.74 -4.05 10.00
C GLU A 200 17.06 -3.08 9.02
N GLN A 201 17.84 -2.31 8.24
CA GLN A 201 17.31 -1.40 7.22
C GLN A 201 16.59 -2.16 6.10
N VAL A 202 17.21 -3.19 5.54
CA VAL A 202 16.59 -4.00 4.47
C VAL A 202 15.38 -4.76 5.00
N GLY A 203 15.48 -5.33 6.20
CA GLY A 203 14.38 -6.03 6.85
C GLY A 203 13.15 -5.15 7.12
N GLY A 204 13.38 -3.87 7.46
CA GLY A 204 12.31 -2.90 7.65
C GLY A 204 11.57 -2.50 6.36
N LEU A 205 12.14 -2.79 5.19
CA LEU A 205 11.52 -2.57 3.88
C LEU A 205 10.77 -3.80 3.35
N LEU A 206 10.97 -4.96 3.97
CA LEU A 206 10.33 -6.21 3.55
C LEU A 206 8.90 -6.30 4.12
N PRO A 207 7.93 -6.78 3.31
CA PRO A 207 6.62 -7.14 3.83
C PRO A 207 6.74 -8.22 4.93
N ALA A 208 5.88 -8.15 5.95
CA ALA A 208 5.94 -9.05 7.11
C ALA A 208 5.83 -10.54 6.74
N ASP A 209 5.20 -10.88 5.63
CA ASP A 209 5.04 -12.22 5.09
C ASP A 209 6.25 -12.72 4.30
N ALA A 210 7.01 -11.82 3.67
CA ALA A 210 8.21 -12.18 2.89
C ALA A 210 9.31 -12.86 3.73
N LEU A 211 9.41 -12.52 5.00
CA LEU A 211 10.33 -13.17 5.94
C LEU A 211 9.80 -14.53 6.44
N ARG A 212 8.48 -14.69 6.59
CA ARG A 212 7.85 -15.93 7.08
C ARG A 212 7.77 -17.04 6.05
N GLN A 213 7.56 -16.72 4.78
CA GLN A 213 7.53 -17.72 3.68
C GLN A 213 8.88 -18.43 3.56
N ARG A 214 9.95 -17.81 3.93
CA ARG A 214 11.30 -18.37 3.97
C ARG A 214 11.44 -19.50 4.95
N ASP A 215 11.03 -19.31 6.21
CA ASP A 215 11.22 -20.29 7.29
C ASP A 215 10.41 -21.56 6.99
N ALA A 216 9.27 -21.44 6.32
CA ALA A 216 8.45 -22.56 5.87
C ALA A 216 9.09 -23.33 4.70
N LEU A 217 9.78 -22.67 3.77
CA LEU A 217 10.45 -23.31 2.63
C LEU A 217 11.76 -23.99 3.06
N GLU A 218 12.53 -23.41 3.97
CA GLU A 218 13.75 -24.01 4.53
C GLU A 218 13.43 -25.25 5.36
N GLN A 219 12.35 -25.23 6.16
CA GLN A 219 11.90 -26.40 6.91
C GLN A 219 11.37 -27.53 6.01
N SER A 220 10.73 -27.21 4.88
CA SER A 220 10.27 -28.23 3.92
C SER A 220 11.41 -28.81 3.07
N GLY A 221 12.48 -28.07 2.83
CA GLY A 221 13.67 -28.50 2.09
C GLY A 221 14.59 -29.43 2.90
N MET A 222 14.55 -29.37 4.22
CA MET A 222 15.33 -30.27 5.11
C MET A 222 14.70 -31.65 5.29
N THR A 223 13.50 -31.88 4.79
CA THR A 223 12.79 -33.18 4.95
C THR A 223 13.00 -34.13 3.74
N MET A 224 13.81 -33.75 2.75
CA MET A 224 14.16 -34.56 1.59
C MET A 224 15.68 -34.88 1.56
N LYS A 225 16.18 -35.55 2.59
CA LYS A 225 17.45 -36.30 2.49
C LYS A 225 17.32 -37.62 3.21
#